data_28e1293b0acfdff0c937bc4e7d858f67
#
_entry.id   28e1293b0acfdff0c937bc4e7d858f67
#
_cell.length_a   1.000
_cell.length_b   1.000
_cell.length_c   1.000
_cell.angle_alpha   90.00
_cell.angle_beta   90.00
_cell.angle_gamma   90.00
#
_symmetry.space_group_name_H-M   'P 1'
#
loop_
_entity.id
_entity.type
_entity.pdbx_description
1 polymer ?
#
loop_
_entity_poly.entity_id
_entity_poly.type
_entity_poly.pdbx_seq_one_letter_code
_entity_poly.pdbx_strand_id
1 'polypeptide(L)'
;YAVDMTRVMHFIFQAGERYPMLLDGDGMPDYWVTLYVTENLRPRLKQTSIEGALRNIYHLKLWEEINGRDLILEMSQGGFLSDSDIASIRDHCLLSTQSLNEWLRLKRRKDVTKFSASYPKNVQHFQVVSSAHSANRLTHIAGFLHFTARTLLRQRANFIELTVLIDEMKNRI
;
A
#
# COMPACT_ATOMS: atom_id res chain seq x y z
N TYR A 1 12.44 -22.62 1.29
CA TYR A 1 11.07 -22.16 1.17
C TYR A 1 11.13 -20.73 0.64
N ALA A 2 10.65 -20.51 -0.61
CA ALA A 2 10.48 -19.17 -1.16
C ALA A 2 9.34 -18.53 -0.37
N VAL A 3 9.63 -17.51 0.43
CA VAL A 3 8.60 -16.65 1.00
C VAL A 3 7.96 -15.94 -0.19
N ASP A 4 6.73 -16.34 -0.50
CA ASP A 4 5.98 -15.79 -1.63
C ASP A 4 5.70 -14.32 -1.31
N MET A 5 6.19 -13.44 -2.18
CA MET A 5 6.03 -11.99 -1.96
C MET A 5 4.58 -11.60 -2.28
N THR A 6 4.07 -10.63 -1.56
CA THR A 6 2.79 -9.96 -1.88
C THR A 6 2.70 -9.69 -3.39
N ARG A 7 1.64 -10.13 -4.03
CA ARG A 7 1.50 -10.06 -5.49
C ARG A 7 0.07 -9.81 -5.94
N VAL A 8 -0.09 -9.18 -7.10
CA VAL A 8 -1.39 -9.07 -7.76
C VAL A 8 -1.65 -10.33 -8.58
N MET A 9 -2.76 -10.99 -8.30
CA MET A 9 -3.24 -12.17 -9.02
C MET A 9 -4.69 -12.00 -9.51
N HIS A 10 -5.10 -12.81 -10.47
CA HIS A 10 -6.46 -12.84 -10.97
C HIS A 10 -7.18 -14.09 -10.48
N PHE A 11 -8.29 -13.89 -9.82
CA PHE A 11 -9.27 -14.94 -9.60
C PHE A 11 -10.23 -14.98 -10.79
N ILE A 12 -10.48 -16.15 -11.35
CA ILE A 12 -11.36 -16.32 -12.51
C ILE A 12 -12.62 -17.02 -12.01
N PHE A 13 -13.76 -16.32 -12.07
CA PHE A 13 -15.06 -16.90 -11.75
C PHE A 13 -15.53 -17.85 -12.86
N GLN A 14 -16.45 -18.73 -12.55
CA GLN A 14 -17.03 -19.69 -13.53
C GLN A 14 -17.66 -18.98 -14.74
N ALA A 15 -18.18 -17.76 -14.55
CA ALA A 15 -18.70 -16.91 -15.63
C ALA A 15 -17.61 -16.28 -16.53
N GLY A 16 -16.32 -16.58 -16.29
CA GLY A 16 -15.20 -16.03 -17.03
C GLY A 16 -14.74 -14.63 -16.57
N GLU A 17 -15.42 -14.03 -15.59
CA GLU A 17 -15.00 -12.75 -15.03
C GLU A 17 -13.66 -12.91 -14.30
N ARG A 18 -12.74 -12.01 -14.57
CA ARG A 18 -11.44 -11.93 -13.91
C ARG A 18 -11.49 -10.89 -12.81
N TYR A 19 -11.20 -11.32 -11.59
CA TYR A 19 -11.17 -10.45 -10.42
C TYR A 19 -9.72 -10.31 -9.94
N PRO A 20 -9.10 -9.12 -10.10
CA PRO A 20 -7.75 -8.90 -9.61
C PRO A 20 -7.74 -8.75 -8.10
N MET A 21 -6.82 -9.44 -7.43
CA MET A 21 -6.63 -9.40 -5.98
C MET A 21 -5.17 -9.16 -5.65
N LEU A 22 -4.93 -8.50 -4.52
CA LEU A 22 -3.62 -8.42 -3.90
C LEU A 22 -3.53 -9.53 -2.85
N LEU A 23 -2.57 -10.43 -3.03
CA LEU A 23 -2.28 -11.49 -2.06
C LEU A 23 -1.13 -11.04 -1.16
N ASP A 24 -1.20 -11.42 0.11
CA ASP A 24 -0.13 -11.25 1.08
C ASP A 24 0.99 -12.29 0.89
N GLY A 25 1.98 -12.28 1.81
CA GLY A 25 3.13 -13.21 1.79
C GLY A 25 2.74 -14.67 2.00
N ASP A 26 1.59 -14.95 2.58
CA ASP A 26 1.06 -16.30 2.80
C ASP A 26 0.14 -16.76 1.66
N GLY A 27 -0.03 -15.93 0.64
CA GLY A 27 -0.88 -16.22 -0.52
C GLY A 27 -2.38 -15.99 -0.26
N MET A 28 -2.74 -15.32 0.83
CA MET A 28 -4.11 -14.97 1.16
C MET A 28 -4.47 -13.58 0.62
N PRO A 29 -5.72 -13.37 0.17
CA PRO A 29 -6.17 -12.03 -0.22
C PRO A 29 -6.07 -11.04 0.94
N ASP A 30 -5.44 -9.89 0.71
CA ASP A 30 -5.47 -8.79 1.68
C ASP A 30 -6.91 -8.31 1.86
N TYR A 31 -7.42 -8.44 3.08
CA TYR A 31 -8.83 -8.16 3.39
C TYR A 31 -9.23 -6.71 3.04
N TRP A 32 -8.45 -5.74 3.50
CA TRP A 32 -8.79 -4.33 3.33
C TRP A 32 -8.66 -3.86 1.89
N VAL A 33 -7.67 -4.37 1.17
CA VAL A 33 -7.52 -4.09 -0.26
C VAL A 33 -8.66 -4.72 -1.04
N THR A 34 -9.05 -5.96 -0.73
CA THR A 34 -10.18 -6.65 -1.37
C THR A 34 -11.49 -5.91 -1.12
N LEU A 35 -11.73 -5.46 0.11
CA LEU A 35 -12.91 -4.66 0.47
C LEU A 35 -12.95 -3.34 -0.30
N TYR A 36 -11.83 -2.63 -0.36
CA TYR A 36 -11.70 -1.37 -1.13
C TYR A 36 -11.97 -1.57 -2.62
N VAL A 37 -11.43 -2.63 -3.21
CA VAL A 37 -11.69 -2.97 -4.62
C VAL A 37 -13.17 -3.22 -4.83
N THR A 38 -13.79 -4.06 -3.98
CA THR A 38 -15.18 -4.47 -4.13
C THR A 38 -16.15 -3.30 -4.00
N GLU A 39 -15.98 -2.47 -2.96
CA GLU A 39 -16.94 -1.41 -2.64
C GLU A 39 -16.66 -0.10 -3.39
N ASN A 40 -15.40 0.17 -3.71
CA ASN A 40 -15.00 1.49 -4.19
C ASN A 40 -14.52 1.51 -5.64
N LEU A 41 -13.72 0.53 -6.07
CA LEU A 41 -13.13 0.54 -7.40
C LEU A 41 -13.99 -0.19 -8.45
N ARG A 42 -14.46 -1.38 -8.14
CA ARG A 42 -15.21 -2.23 -9.08
C ARG A 42 -16.47 -1.58 -9.66
N PRO A 43 -17.27 -0.79 -8.89
CA PRO A 43 -18.45 -0.12 -9.46
C PRO A 43 -18.11 0.97 -10.48
N ARG A 44 -16.86 1.45 -10.52
CA ARG A 44 -16.45 2.65 -11.28
C ARG A 44 -15.36 2.41 -12.30
N LEU A 45 -14.57 1.35 -12.16
CA LEU A 45 -13.37 1.14 -12.95
C LEU A 45 -13.41 -0.19 -13.71
N LYS A 46 -12.75 -0.19 -14.86
CA LYS A 46 -12.47 -1.40 -15.63
C LYS A 46 -11.38 -2.23 -14.93
N GLN A 47 -11.36 -3.54 -15.21
CA GLN A 47 -10.40 -4.49 -14.63
C GLN A 47 -8.95 -4.01 -14.73
N THR A 48 -8.50 -3.55 -15.90
CA THR A 48 -7.11 -3.08 -16.11
C THR A 48 -6.76 -1.88 -15.24
N SER A 49 -7.72 -0.98 -14.98
CA SER A 49 -7.54 0.16 -14.07
C SER A 49 -7.46 -0.31 -12.61
N ILE A 50 -8.24 -1.31 -12.22
CA ILE A 50 -8.18 -1.92 -10.88
C ILE A 50 -6.81 -2.58 -10.68
N GLU A 51 -6.29 -3.32 -11.66
CA GLU A 51 -4.94 -3.88 -11.57
C GLU A 51 -3.87 -2.80 -11.36
N GLY A 52 -3.96 -1.69 -12.10
CA GLY A 52 -3.08 -0.54 -11.91
C GLY A 52 -3.16 0.02 -10.49
N ALA A 53 -4.38 0.19 -9.96
CA ALA A 53 -4.60 0.65 -8.59
C ALA A 53 -4.01 -0.33 -7.56
N LEU A 54 -4.18 -1.64 -7.75
CA LEU A 54 -3.62 -2.67 -6.87
C LEU A 54 -2.09 -2.65 -6.85
N ARG A 55 -1.44 -2.48 -8.01
CA ARG A 55 0.02 -2.33 -8.08
C ARG A 55 0.51 -1.10 -7.34
N ASN A 56 -0.26 0.00 -7.37
CA ASN A 56 0.06 1.21 -6.64
C ASN A 56 -0.14 1.03 -5.11
N ILE A 57 -1.20 0.34 -4.69
CA ILE A 57 -1.43 -0.01 -3.28
C ILE A 57 -0.36 -1.01 -2.79
N TYR A 58 0.06 -1.95 -3.63
CA TYR A 58 1.18 -2.85 -3.30
C TYR A 58 2.45 -2.06 -2.95
N HIS A 59 2.68 -0.94 -3.62
CA HIS A 59 3.83 -0.08 -3.30
C HIS A 59 3.77 0.46 -1.85
N LEU A 60 2.58 0.78 -1.34
CA LEU A 60 2.39 1.11 0.07
C LEU A 60 2.71 -0.08 0.99
N LYS A 61 2.29 -1.30 0.62
CA LYS A 61 2.61 -2.49 1.41
C LYS A 61 4.11 -2.76 1.50
N LEU A 62 4.86 -2.47 0.44
CA LEU A 62 6.33 -2.51 0.49
C LEU A 62 6.89 -1.47 1.46
N TRP A 63 6.31 -0.26 1.50
CA TRP A 63 6.71 0.77 2.47
C TRP A 63 6.41 0.34 3.91
N GLU A 64 5.25 -0.24 4.18
CA GLU A 64 4.89 -0.81 5.50
C GLU A 64 5.92 -1.87 5.92
N GLU A 65 6.24 -2.81 5.03
CA GLU A 65 7.21 -3.87 5.30
C GLU A 65 8.62 -3.32 5.59
N ILE A 66 9.09 -2.35 4.79
CA ILE A 66 10.40 -1.75 4.96
C ILE A 66 10.53 -1.02 6.30
N ASN A 67 9.47 -0.35 6.73
CA ASN A 67 9.45 0.46 7.95
C ASN A 67 8.94 -0.30 9.17
N GLY A 68 8.54 -1.56 9.02
CA GLY A 68 7.99 -2.38 10.11
C GLY A 68 6.70 -1.78 10.68
N ARG A 69 5.86 -1.19 9.83
CA ARG A 69 4.61 -0.52 10.20
C ARG A 69 3.39 -1.34 9.80
N ASP A 70 2.31 -1.18 10.54
CA ASP A 70 0.97 -1.67 10.20
C ASP A 70 -0.01 -0.50 10.31
N LEU A 71 -0.26 0.15 9.18
CA LEU A 71 -1.10 1.35 9.14
C LEU A 71 -2.56 1.05 9.49
N ILE A 72 -3.04 -0.15 9.22
CA ILE A 72 -4.40 -0.57 9.58
C ILE A 72 -4.54 -0.62 11.10
N LEU A 73 -3.58 -1.27 11.77
CA LEU A 73 -3.56 -1.35 13.23
C LEU A 73 -3.42 0.04 13.86
N GLU A 74 -2.51 0.87 13.36
CA GLU A 74 -2.29 2.23 13.84
C GLU A 74 -3.56 3.09 13.71
N MET A 75 -4.21 3.09 12.53
CA MET A 75 -5.46 3.82 12.32
C MET A 75 -6.59 3.28 13.21
N SER A 76 -6.66 1.97 13.46
CA SER A 76 -7.66 1.39 14.37
C SER A 76 -7.52 1.91 15.80
N GLN A 77 -6.31 2.29 16.19
CA GLN A 77 -5.98 2.89 17.49
C GLN A 77 -6.12 4.42 17.49
N GLY A 78 -6.47 5.03 16.35
CA GLY A 78 -6.62 6.49 16.20
C GLY A 78 -5.31 7.19 15.81
N GLY A 79 -4.28 6.45 15.43
CA GLY A 79 -3.02 6.99 14.87
C GLY A 79 -3.16 7.31 13.39
N PHE A 80 -2.65 8.47 12.97
CA PHE A 80 -2.60 8.87 11.56
C PHE A 80 -1.17 9.15 11.14
N LEU A 81 -0.93 9.21 9.82
CA LEU A 81 0.37 9.51 9.26
C LEU A 81 0.86 10.90 9.68
N SER A 82 2.07 10.97 10.20
CA SER A 82 2.78 12.22 10.46
C SER A 82 3.31 12.87 9.17
N ASP A 83 3.75 14.13 9.25
CA ASP A 83 4.39 14.80 8.10
C ASP A 83 5.63 14.06 7.60
N SER A 84 6.40 13.49 8.51
CA SER A 84 7.57 12.68 8.18
C SER A 84 7.21 11.37 7.49
N ASP A 85 6.10 10.73 7.89
CA ASP A 85 5.61 9.51 7.23
C ASP A 85 5.16 9.84 5.80
N ILE A 86 4.42 10.94 5.61
CA ILE A 86 3.95 11.38 4.30
C ILE A 86 5.13 11.70 3.38
N ALA A 87 6.14 12.42 3.87
CA ALA A 87 7.36 12.68 3.11
C ALA A 87 8.07 11.37 2.73
N SER A 88 8.20 10.44 3.67
CA SER A 88 8.79 9.13 3.43
C SER A 88 8.01 8.31 2.39
N ILE A 89 6.68 8.32 2.42
CA ILE A 89 5.83 7.64 1.42
C ILE A 89 6.01 8.29 0.04
N ARG A 90 6.09 9.62 -0.04
CA ARG A 90 6.33 10.34 -1.29
C ARG A 90 7.67 9.95 -1.92
N ASP A 91 8.74 9.93 -1.13
CA ASP A 91 10.07 9.53 -1.59
C ASP A 91 10.08 8.06 -2.04
N HIS A 92 9.42 7.19 -1.28
CA HIS A 92 9.26 5.77 -1.62
C HIS A 92 8.52 5.60 -2.95
N CYS A 93 7.49 6.39 -3.23
CA CYS A 93 6.72 6.33 -4.46
C CYS A 93 7.50 6.74 -5.72
N LEU A 94 8.65 7.40 -5.58
CA LEU A 94 9.58 7.68 -6.67
C LEU A 94 10.39 6.45 -7.09
N LEU A 95 10.56 5.45 -6.21
CA LEU A 95 11.38 4.28 -6.47
C LEU A 95 10.64 3.25 -7.32
N SER A 96 11.36 2.54 -8.21
CA SER A 96 10.75 1.47 -8.99
C SER A 96 10.42 0.26 -8.10
N THR A 97 9.28 -0.38 -8.35
CA THR A 97 8.86 -1.59 -7.63
C THR A 97 9.87 -2.71 -7.79
N GLN A 98 10.49 -2.84 -8.99
CA GLN A 98 11.51 -3.85 -9.26
C GLN A 98 12.73 -3.67 -8.35
N SER A 99 13.26 -2.45 -8.25
CA SER A 99 14.41 -2.13 -7.38
C SER A 99 14.10 -2.40 -5.91
N LEU A 100 12.90 -2.05 -5.45
CA LEU A 100 12.47 -2.30 -4.07
C LEU A 100 12.35 -3.80 -3.78
N ASN A 101 11.74 -4.57 -4.65
CA ASN A 101 11.61 -6.02 -4.49
C ASN A 101 12.98 -6.71 -4.49
N GLU A 102 13.90 -6.29 -5.34
CA GLU A 102 15.25 -6.83 -5.37
C GLU A 102 16.00 -6.50 -4.08
N TRP A 103 15.90 -5.26 -3.61
CA TRP A 103 16.51 -4.84 -2.34
C TRP A 103 15.94 -5.63 -1.16
N LEU A 104 14.62 -5.79 -1.06
CA LEU A 104 13.98 -6.59 -0.02
C LEU A 104 14.43 -8.05 -0.06
N ARG A 105 14.53 -8.63 -1.26
CA ARG A 105 15.03 -10.01 -1.44
C ARG A 105 16.47 -10.16 -0.93
N LEU A 106 17.34 -9.20 -1.22
CA LEU A 106 18.72 -9.22 -0.76
C LEU A 106 18.80 -9.01 0.76
N LYS A 107 17.98 -8.13 1.31
CA LYS A 107 17.90 -7.88 2.75
C LYS A 107 17.47 -9.13 3.50
N ARG A 108 16.40 -9.81 3.09
CA ARG A 108 15.93 -11.06 3.69
C ARG A 108 16.97 -12.19 3.66
N ARG A 109 17.86 -12.21 2.67
CA ARG A 109 18.96 -13.19 2.59
C ARG A 109 20.13 -12.90 3.54
N LYS A 110 20.34 -11.64 3.90
CA LYS A 110 21.47 -11.22 4.75
C LYS A 110 21.12 -11.16 6.24
N ASP A 111 19.83 -11.14 6.58
CA ASP A 111 19.40 -10.90 7.95
C ASP A 111 18.99 -12.15 8.70
N VAL A 112 19.97 -12.66 9.48
CA VAL A 112 19.70 -13.36 10.73
C VAL A 112 20.05 -12.48 11.96
N THR A 113 20.69 -11.33 11.81
CA THR A 113 21.31 -10.71 13.00
C THR A 113 21.18 -9.20 13.22
N LYS A 114 20.79 -8.34 12.31
CA LYS A 114 20.60 -6.89 12.64
C LYS A 114 19.70 -6.16 11.67
N PHE A 115 18.53 -5.80 12.12
CA PHE A 115 17.57 -4.96 11.40
C PHE A 115 17.84 -3.46 11.65
N SER A 116 18.32 -2.74 10.66
CA SER A 116 18.21 -1.28 10.60
C SER A 116 17.22 -0.93 9.50
N ALA A 117 16.09 -0.31 9.89
CA ALA A 117 14.98 0.05 9.02
C ALA A 117 15.29 1.30 8.18
N SER A 118 16.43 1.35 7.52
CA SER A 118 16.77 2.48 6.64
C SER A 118 17.11 1.98 5.25
N TYR A 119 16.62 2.71 4.23
CA TYR A 119 17.09 2.52 2.86
C TYR A 119 18.61 2.56 2.83
N PRO A 120 19.28 1.75 1.99
CA PRO A 120 20.71 1.82 1.86
C PRO A 120 21.11 3.26 1.48
N LYS A 121 22.08 3.83 2.18
CA LYS A 121 22.59 5.19 1.92
C LYS A 121 23.13 5.37 0.49
N ASN A 122 23.41 4.30 -0.23
CA ASN A 122 23.76 4.29 -1.64
C ASN A 122 22.51 4.04 -2.51
N VAL A 123 21.66 5.05 -2.60
CA VAL A 123 20.47 5.10 -3.50
C VAL A 123 20.87 5.09 -4.99
N GLN A 124 22.16 5.12 -5.31
CA GLN A 124 22.68 5.20 -6.70
C GLN A 124 22.27 4.05 -7.62
N HIS A 125 21.70 2.97 -7.10
CA HIS A 125 21.24 1.81 -7.88
C HIS A 125 19.72 1.65 -7.99
N PHE A 126 18.93 2.54 -7.33
CA PHE A 126 17.49 2.48 -7.45
C PHE A 126 17.03 3.20 -8.74
N GLN A 127 16.29 2.50 -9.57
CA GLN A 127 15.60 3.13 -10.68
C GLN A 127 14.43 3.96 -10.14
N VAL A 128 14.33 5.20 -10.60
CA VAL A 128 13.22 6.10 -10.29
C VAL A 128 12.19 6.08 -11.41
N VAL A 129 10.93 6.31 -11.03
CA VAL A 129 9.83 6.44 -11.97
C VAL A 129 9.58 7.93 -12.28
N SER A 130 8.79 8.21 -13.33
CA SER A 130 8.40 9.58 -13.65
C SER A 130 7.54 10.20 -12.54
N SER A 131 7.55 11.52 -12.43
CA SER A 131 6.71 12.26 -11.47
C SER A 131 5.21 11.98 -11.66
N ALA A 132 4.75 11.83 -12.91
CA ALA A 132 3.37 11.45 -13.20
C ALA A 132 3.02 10.06 -12.66
N HIS A 133 3.93 9.10 -12.77
CA HIS A 133 3.72 7.75 -12.24
C HIS A 133 3.70 7.78 -10.70
N SER A 134 4.61 8.52 -10.07
CA SER A 134 4.62 8.70 -8.62
C SER A 134 3.34 9.37 -8.11
N ALA A 135 2.87 10.43 -8.77
CA ALA A 135 1.61 11.09 -8.43
C ALA A 135 0.41 10.14 -8.53
N ASN A 136 0.37 9.29 -9.57
CA ASN A 136 -0.68 8.28 -9.71
C ASN A 136 -0.65 7.25 -8.57
N ARG A 137 0.54 6.82 -8.13
CA ARG A 137 0.69 5.96 -6.94
C ARG A 137 0.12 6.63 -5.69
N LEU A 138 0.50 7.87 -5.42
CA LEU A 138 0.03 8.64 -4.27
C LEU A 138 -1.49 8.80 -4.28
N THR A 139 -2.09 9.06 -5.43
CA THR A 139 -3.55 9.16 -5.57
C THR A 139 -4.27 7.88 -5.16
N HIS A 140 -3.78 6.70 -5.59
CA HIS A 140 -4.39 5.43 -5.20
C HIS A 140 -4.14 5.08 -3.73
N ILE A 141 -2.95 5.38 -3.21
CA ILE A 141 -2.60 5.19 -1.79
C ILE A 141 -3.48 6.07 -0.91
N ALA A 142 -3.62 7.35 -1.24
CA ALA A 142 -4.48 8.29 -0.51
C ALA A 142 -5.95 7.84 -0.50
N GLY A 143 -6.45 7.39 -1.66
CA GLY A 143 -7.82 6.84 -1.77
C GLY A 143 -8.03 5.59 -0.92
N PHE A 144 -7.08 4.66 -0.93
CA PHE A 144 -7.14 3.44 -0.13
C PHE A 144 -7.10 3.74 1.38
N LEU A 145 -6.16 4.55 1.84
CA LEU A 145 -6.03 4.91 3.25
C LEU A 145 -7.24 5.69 3.76
N HIS A 146 -7.77 6.61 2.95
CA HIS A 146 -8.99 7.35 3.27
C HIS A 146 -10.20 6.42 3.44
N PHE A 147 -10.43 5.50 2.49
CA PHE A 147 -11.51 4.52 2.57
C PHE A 147 -11.38 3.65 3.81
N THR A 148 -10.18 3.13 4.05
CA THR A 148 -9.90 2.22 5.17
C THR A 148 -10.11 2.92 6.51
N ALA A 149 -9.56 4.12 6.70
CA ALA A 149 -9.73 4.90 7.92
C ALA A 149 -11.20 5.22 8.20
N ARG A 150 -11.95 5.66 7.19
CA ARG A 150 -13.39 5.92 7.34
C ARG A 150 -14.16 4.66 7.71
N THR A 151 -13.85 3.53 7.11
CA THR A 151 -14.53 2.25 7.38
C THR A 151 -14.22 1.74 8.78
N LEU A 152 -12.96 1.79 9.20
CA LEU A 152 -12.52 1.37 10.54
C LEU A 152 -13.14 2.19 11.66
N LEU A 153 -13.22 3.51 11.46
CA LEU A 153 -13.51 4.45 12.54
C LEU A 153 -14.96 4.92 12.55
N ARG A 154 -15.78 4.54 11.57
CA ARG A 154 -17.17 5.02 11.41
C ARG A 154 -18.07 4.77 12.63
N GLN A 155 -17.77 3.80 13.46
CA GLN A 155 -18.57 3.47 14.65
C GLN A 155 -18.04 4.15 15.92
N ARG A 156 -16.95 4.91 15.83
CA ARG A 156 -16.42 5.66 16.96
C ARG A 156 -17.31 6.85 17.32
N ALA A 157 -17.49 7.10 18.62
CA ALA A 157 -18.33 8.21 19.10
C ALA A 157 -17.88 9.59 18.59
N ASN A 158 -16.56 9.76 18.37
CA ASN A 158 -15.95 10.98 17.85
C ASN A 158 -15.68 10.93 16.34
N PHE A 159 -16.45 10.14 15.57
CA PHE A 159 -16.21 9.94 14.14
C PHE A 159 -16.21 11.25 13.33
N ILE A 160 -17.05 12.22 13.70
CA ILE A 160 -17.11 13.52 13.01
C ILE A 160 -15.76 14.24 13.10
N GLU A 161 -15.15 14.27 14.28
CA GLU A 161 -13.82 14.87 14.50
C GLU A 161 -12.74 14.10 13.75
N LEU A 162 -12.79 12.76 13.80
CA LEU A 162 -11.87 11.91 13.09
C LEU A 162 -11.96 12.06 11.57
N THR A 163 -13.15 12.38 11.03
CA THR A 163 -13.33 12.61 9.60
C THR A 163 -12.47 13.78 9.10
N VAL A 164 -12.34 14.84 9.88
CA VAL A 164 -11.48 15.99 9.54
C VAL A 164 -10.02 15.53 9.41
N LEU A 165 -9.52 14.78 10.38
CA LEU A 165 -8.15 14.25 10.35
C LEU A 165 -7.91 13.27 9.19
N ILE A 166 -8.91 12.44 8.88
CA ILE A 166 -8.85 11.51 7.75
C ILE A 166 -8.78 12.27 6.42
N ASP A 167 -9.59 13.31 6.27
CA ASP A 167 -9.61 14.13 5.05
C ASP A 167 -8.31 14.95 4.91
N GLU A 168 -7.80 15.49 6.00
CA GLU A 168 -6.49 16.16 6.05
C GLU A 168 -5.36 15.20 5.66
N MET A 169 -5.30 14.00 6.23
CA MET A 169 -4.32 12.98 5.86
C MET A 169 -4.35 12.69 4.36
N LYS A 170 -5.55 12.48 3.80
CA LYS A 170 -5.72 12.23 2.35
C LYS A 170 -5.19 13.38 1.50
N ASN A 171 -5.47 14.62 1.89
CA ASN A 171 -5.07 15.81 1.12
C ASN A 171 -3.58 16.11 1.21
N ARG A 172 -2.90 15.56 2.23
CA ARG A 172 -1.46 15.73 2.46
C ARG A 172 -0.61 14.68 1.76
N ILE A 173 -1.18 13.52 1.40
CA ILE A 173 -0.51 12.49 0.60
C ILE A 173 -0.44 12.93 -0.87
#